data_264579543632421e04c752c1238cb7fb
#
_entry.id   264579543632421e04c752c1238cb7fb
#
_cell.length_a   1.000
_cell.length_b   1.000
_cell.length_c   1.000
_cell.angle_alpha   90.00
_cell.angle_beta   90.00
_cell.angle_gamma   90.00
#
_symmetry.space_group_name_H-M   'P 1'
#
loop_
_entity.id
_entity.type
_entity.pdbx_description
1 polymer ?
#
loop_
_entity_poly.entity_id
_entity_poly.type
_entity_poly.pdbx_seq_one_letter_code
_entity_poly.pdbx_strand_id
1 'polypeptide(L)'
;MRTVNPHHARPNLQEALMSRESDAPSKGQGRLARLRENAENLVVAILAIAAVVLGTIVTVFFPPPPGPLIVLGDAGATSAESWGESALYIDYEYVPGADLSDVPGSGVVYQLELSGDPLQILAGLGEVYGLEGTPEASQYFDEVWPGYVLGPEDWSGPTLNLTWSGTGPWYYSDPDAYQQPTCREIEPEESSEELGGFECENPEPSGPLPSVAEATDMAVELFQKSGLTVTASEVTVLANDEWGVGLSAIQTIEGVDTALEWSVFFAPGPTLASVSGHAATPQSRGVFDTVSPRDALERLESGLWWGSPAPLYHSGFDSVFEDSHSFDEPLFLEPGDVITVMVESADEAPLLIWDAQGTAWLVPGYIMRHGDEPWNASAVISVEEGVIALPDPMMVDIMPIPEGEQS
;
A
#
# COMPACT_ATOMS: atom_id res chain seq x y z
N MET A 1 38.44 23.19 -43.45
CA MET A 1 39.67 23.90 -43.01
C MET A 1 39.56 24.21 -41.52
N ARG A 2 40.45 23.69 -40.79
CA ARG A 2 41.09 23.86 -39.48
C ARG A 2 40.83 22.70 -38.53
N THR A 3 41.77 21.82 -38.54
CA THR A 3 42.17 20.87 -37.51
C THR A 3 42.64 21.59 -36.25
N VAL A 4 42.19 21.13 -35.07
CA VAL A 4 42.98 21.25 -33.84
C VAL A 4 42.78 19.95 -33.02
N ASN A 5 43.91 19.22 -32.90
CA ASN A 5 44.11 18.17 -31.92
C ASN A 5 44.84 18.80 -30.73
N PRO A 6 44.58 18.43 -29.48
CA PRO A 6 45.71 18.09 -28.63
C PRO A 6 45.52 16.81 -27.79
N HIS A 7 46.54 15.99 -27.91
CA HIS A 7 46.92 14.96 -26.95
C HIS A 7 47.05 15.52 -25.54
N HIS A 8 46.39 14.91 -24.56
CA HIS A 8 46.86 14.89 -23.19
C HIS A 8 46.98 13.45 -22.71
N ALA A 9 48.21 13.09 -22.43
CA ALA A 9 48.64 11.83 -21.88
C ALA A 9 48.03 11.59 -20.49
N ARG A 10 47.45 10.41 -20.26
CA ARG A 10 47.10 9.90 -18.94
C ARG A 10 48.32 9.27 -18.29
N PRO A 11 48.64 9.56 -17.02
CA PRO A 11 49.67 8.83 -16.29
C PRO A 11 49.19 7.42 -15.93
N ASN A 12 50.13 6.50 -16.08
CA ASN A 12 49.98 5.06 -15.91
C ASN A 12 49.77 4.71 -14.43
N LEU A 13 48.61 4.17 -14.08
CA LEU A 13 48.19 3.81 -12.72
C LEU A 13 48.71 2.42 -12.28
N GLN A 14 49.65 1.84 -13.04
CA GLN A 14 50.12 0.47 -12.84
C GLN A 14 51.38 0.34 -12.00
N GLU A 15 52.03 1.46 -11.61
CA GLU A 15 53.29 1.42 -10.86
C GLU A 15 53.16 1.65 -9.32
N ALA A 16 51.93 1.87 -8.81
CA ALA A 16 51.71 2.13 -7.38
C ALA A 16 51.29 0.89 -6.55
N LEU A 17 51.23 -0.30 -7.16
CA LEU A 17 50.67 -1.50 -6.50
C LEU A 17 51.71 -2.56 -6.12
N MET A 18 53.01 -2.30 -6.26
CA MET A 18 54.03 -3.27 -5.84
C MET A 18 55.02 -2.67 -4.85
N SER A 19 54.57 -2.38 -3.65
CA SER A 19 55.39 -2.31 -2.42
C SER A 19 54.50 -2.14 -1.20
N ARG A 20 53.96 -3.20 -0.72
CA ARG A 20 53.64 -3.30 0.70
C ARG A 20 53.84 -4.72 1.18
N GLU A 21 55.01 -4.85 1.69
CA GLU A 21 55.49 -5.97 2.50
C GLU A 21 54.57 -6.22 3.71
N SER A 22 54.40 -7.47 3.99
CA SER A 22 53.82 -8.13 5.13
C SER A 22 54.28 -7.54 6.46
N ASP A 23 53.39 -6.86 7.16
CA ASP A 23 53.52 -6.67 8.62
C ASP A 23 52.39 -7.36 9.35
N ALA A 24 52.71 -8.38 10.13
CA ALA A 24 51.75 -9.09 11.00
C ALA A 24 51.19 -8.13 12.05
N PRO A 25 49.86 -8.13 12.29
CA PRO A 25 49.26 -7.21 13.24
C PRO A 25 49.68 -7.54 14.68
N SER A 26 50.28 -6.57 15.34
CA SER A 26 50.64 -6.64 16.77
C SER A 26 49.34 -6.74 17.60
N LYS A 27 49.39 -7.53 18.71
CA LYS A 27 48.25 -7.74 19.63
C LYS A 27 47.60 -6.46 20.22
N GLY A 28 48.13 -5.28 19.94
CA GLY A 28 47.58 -3.98 20.35
C GLY A 28 46.52 -3.43 19.40
N GLN A 29 46.54 -3.77 18.10
CA GLN A 29 45.61 -3.21 17.11
C GLN A 29 44.19 -3.73 17.23
N GLY A 30 44.01 -4.97 17.72
CA GLY A 30 42.66 -5.54 17.94
C GLY A 30 41.85 -4.87 19.07
N ARG A 31 42.55 -4.26 20.06
CA ARG A 31 41.85 -3.52 21.13
C ARG A 31 41.38 -2.11 20.67
N LEU A 32 42.17 -1.44 19.86
CA LEU A 32 41.82 -0.12 19.30
C LEU A 32 40.73 -0.26 18.28
N ALA A 33 40.71 -1.32 17.44
CA ALA A 33 39.62 -1.59 16.49
C ALA A 33 38.28 -1.85 17.21
N ARG A 34 38.27 -2.67 18.27
CA ARG A 34 37.03 -2.88 19.08
C ARG A 34 36.57 -1.65 19.85
N LEU A 35 37.49 -0.79 20.31
CA LEU A 35 37.12 0.48 20.94
C LEU A 35 36.51 1.47 19.93
N ARG A 36 36.99 1.45 18.68
CA ARG A 36 36.45 2.28 17.60
C ARG A 36 35.08 1.79 17.15
N GLU A 37 34.90 0.48 16.99
CA GLU A 37 33.62 -0.15 16.66
C GLU A 37 32.56 0.10 17.75
N ASN A 38 32.94 -0.01 19.03
CA ASN A 38 32.05 0.34 20.13
C ASN A 38 31.74 1.84 20.22
N ALA A 39 32.68 2.71 19.82
CA ALA A 39 32.45 4.16 19.78
C ALA A 39 31.51 4.54 18.62
N GLU A 40 31.63 3.89 17.45
CA GLU A 40 30.73 4.09 16.30
C GLU A 40 29.32 3.61 16.65
N ASN A 41 29.16 2.45 17.27
CA ASN A 41 27.86 1.94 17.75
C ASN A 41 27.25 2.82 18.84
N LEU A 42 28.07 3.40 19.73
CA LEU A 42 27.60 4.33 20.76
C LEU A 42 27.13 5.66 20.13
N VAL A 43 27.80 6.15 19.10
CA VAL A 43 27.40 7.37 18.37
C VAL A 43 26.08 7.13 17.65
N VAL A 44 25.89 6.00 16.99
CA VAL A 44 24.62 5.64 16.32
C VAL A 44 23.49 5.53 17.35
N ALA A 45 23.74 4.88 18.50
CA ALA A 45 22.74 4.79 19.58
C ALA A 45 22.39 6.18 20.17
N ILE A 46 23.37 7.07 20.35
CA ILE A 46 23.13 8.45 20.84
C ILE A 46 22.36 9.26 19.79
N LEU A 47 22.65 9.10 18.50
CA LEU A 47 21.93 9.77 17.43
C LEU A 47 20.48 9.28 17.32
N ALA A 48 20.26 7.97 17.49
CA ALA A 48 18.91 7.39 17.51
C ALA A 48 18.10 7.92 18.72
N ILE A 49 18.70 7.94 19.92
CA ILE A 49 18.06 8.48 21.12
C ILE A 49 17.80 10.00 20.95
N ALA A 50 18.75 10.75 20.37
CA ALA A 50 18.57 12.16 20.11
C ALA A 50 17.46 12.42 19.08
N ALA A 51 17.30 11.59 18.07
CA ALA A 51 16.22 11.67 17.10
C ALA A 51 14.85 11.40 17.74
N VAL A 52 14.75 10.39 18.61
CA VAL A 52 13.52 10.08 19.37
C VAL A 52 13.18 11.22 20.35
N VAL A 53 14.16 11.76 21.07
CA VAL A 53 13.95 12.87 21.99
C VAL A 53 13.59 14.15 21.24
N LEU A 54 14.23 14.43 20.10
CA LEU A 54 13.86 15.57 19.24
C LEU A 54 12.46 15.40 18.65
N GLY A 55 12.10 14.20 18.19
CA GLY A 55 10.75 13.88 17.72
C GLY A 55 9.70 14.16 18.81
N THR A 56 9.94 13.65 20.04
CA THR A 56 9.04 13.88 21.18
C THR A 56 8.97 15.35 21.60
N ILE A 57 10.08 16.10 21.55
CA ILE A 57 10.09 17.53 21.86
C ILE A 57 9.32 18.31 20.80
N VAL A 58 9.46 17.98 19.52
CA VAL A 58 8.73 18.66 18.44
C VAL A 58 7.21 18.47 18.60
N THR A 59 6.76 17.27 18.91
CA THR A 59 5.31 17.00 19.10
C THR A 59 4.72 17.72 20.33
N VAL A 60 5.51 17.95 21.37
CA VAL A 60 5.05 18.65 22.59
C VAL A 60 5.03 20.18 22.43
N PHE A 61 5.92 20.75 21.61
CA PHE A 61 6.07 22.21 21.47
C PHE A 61 5.33 22.83 20.28
N PHE A 62 4.86 22.02 19.33
CA PHE A 62 4.07 22.52 18.21
C PHE A 62 2.65 21.96 18.32
N PRO A 63 1.74 22.72 18.94
CA PRO A 63 0.33 22.33 18.94
C PRO A 63 -0.19 22.24 17.50
N PRO A 64 -1.16 21.36 17.24
CA PRO A 64 -1.77 21.24 15.93
C PRO A 64 -2.30 22.61 15.47
N PRO A 65 -2.23 22.90 14.17
CA PRO A 65 -2.72 24.16 13.63
C PRO A 65 -4.21 24.34 13.95
N PRO A 66 -4.65 25.59 14.17
CA PRO A 66 -6.08 25.85 14.38
C PRO A 66 -6.87 25.55 13.09
N GLY A 67 -8.00 24.91 13.24
CA GLY A 67 -8.89 24.49 12.14
C GLY A 67 -8.67 23.04 11.69
N PRO A 68 -9.42 22.58 10.67
CA PRO A 68 -9.28 21.24 10.15
C PRO A 68 -7.88 21.05 9.56
N LEU A 69 -7.22 20.00 10.02
CA LEU A 69 -5.92 19.59 9.49
C LEU A 69 -6.04 18.92 8.14
N ILE A 70 -7.12 18.17 7.96
CA ILE A 70 -7.41 17.39 6.78
C ILE A 70 -8.77 17.81 6.24
N VAL A 71 -8.85 18.08 4.94
CA VAL A 71 -10.11 18.39 4.25
C VAL A 71 -10.35 17.27 3.26
N LEU A 72 -11.35 16.42 3.52
CA LEU A 72 -11.71 15.34 2.60
C LEU A 72 -12.33 15.93 1.33
N GLY A 73 -11.94 15.38 0.18
CA GLY A 73 -12.52 15.76 -1.10
C GLY A 73 -13.84 15.02 -1.37
N ASP A 74 -14.58 15.52 -2.34
CA ASP A 74 -15.82 14.88 -2.82
C ASP A 74 -15.57 13.46 -3.37
N ALA A 75 -14.33 13.16 -3.78
CA ALA A 75 -13.93 11.83 -4.29
C ALA A 75 -13.99 10.72 -3.22
N GLY A 76 -13.95 11.05 -1.91
CA GLY A 76 -14.17 10.08 -0.84
C GLY A 76 -15.63 9.58 -0.79
N ALA A 77 -16.58 10.35 -1.32
CA ALA A 77 -17.98 9.98 -1.42
C ALA A 77 -18.30 9.15 -2.69
N THR A 78 -17.41 9.15 -3.69
CA THR A 78 -17.64 8.45 -4.97
C THR A 78 -17.57 6.92 -4.88
N SER A 79 -17.04 6.36 -3.80
CA SER A 79 -17.12 4.91 -3.59
C SER A 79 -18.57 4.40 -3.45
N ALA A 80 -19.50 5.24 -3.02
CA ALA A 80 -20.93 4.90 -2.95
C ALA A 80 -21.63 5.01 -4.32
N GLU A 81 -21.15 5.88 -5.23
CA GLU A 81 -21.74 6.06 -6.57
C GLU A 81 -21.29 5.02 -7.61
N SER A 82 -20.18 4.32 -7.37
CA SER A 82 -19.68 3.31 -8.32
C SER A 82 -20.48 2.00 -8.32
N TRP A 83 -21.32 1.78 -7.35
CA TRP A 83 -22.27 0.67 -7.32
C TRP A 83 -23.52 1.10 -8.10
N GLY A 84 -23.60 0.65 -9.35
CA GLY A 84 -24.61 1.08 -10.32
C GLY A 84 -26.03 1.13 -9.78
N GLU A 85 -26.93 1.75 -10.56
CA GLU A 85 -28.34 2.11 -10.31
C GLU A 85 -29.29 1.05 -9.67
N SER A 86 -28.74 -0.06 -9.16
CA SER A 86 -29.45 -1.18 -8.53
C SER A 86 -29.04 -1.43 -7.07
N ALA A 87 -28.23 -0.56 -6.46
CA ALA A 87 -27.92 -0.72 -5.03
C ALA A 87 -29.21 -0.57 -4.23
N LEU A 88 -29.69 -1.69 -3.68
CA LEU A 88 -30.72 -1.69 -2.66
C LEU A 88 -30.20 -0.81 -1.51
N TYR A 89 -30.88 0.30 -1.21
CA TYR A 89 -30.60 1.07 -0.02
C TYR A 89 -30.97 0.19 1.19
N ILE A 90 -29.96 -0.40 1.80
CA ILE A 90 -30.07 -1.16 3.03
C ILE A 90 -29.56 -0.25 4.12
N ASP A 91 -30.40 0.04 5.10
CA ASP A 91 -29.99 0.78 6.28
C ASP A 91 -29.34 -0.17 7.29
N TYR A 92 -28.16 0.21 7.80
CA TYR A 92 -27.48 -0.50 8.85
C TYR A 92 -27.67 0.24 10.18
N GLU A 93 -28.14 -0.47 11.21
CA GLU A 93 -28.18 0.01 12.58
C GLU A 93 -27.09 -0.69 13.39
N TYR A 94 -26.11 0.05 13.87
CA TYR A 94 -25.03 -0.50 14.67
C TYR A 94 -25.34 -0.40 16.15
N VAL A 95 -25.40 -1.53 16.83
CA VAL A 95 -25.71 -1.58 18.26
C VAL A 95 -24.50 -2.00 19.08
N PRO A 96 -24.23 -1.35 20.23
CA PRO A 96 -23.06 -1.67 21.03
C PRO A 96 -23.24 -2.99 21.80
N GLY A 97 -22.23 -3.86 21.71
CA GLY A 97 -22.05 -4.99 22.60
C GLY A 97 -21.72 -4.56 24.05
N ALA A 98 -21.74 -5.50 24.97
CA ALA A 98 -21.54 -5.23 26.38
C ALA A 98 -20.13 -4.72 26.72
N ASP A 99 -19.11 -5.14 25.93
CA ASP A 99 -17.69 -4.87 26.19
C ASP A 99 -17.16 -3.65 25.41
N LEU A 100 -18.02 -2.96 24.63
CA LEU A 100 -17.60 -1.78 23.88
C LEU A 100 -17.38 -0.59 24.81
N SER A 101 -16.15 -0.03 24.77
CA SER A 101 -15.70 1.02 25.70
C SER A 101 -16.39 2.38 25.45
N ASP A 102 -16.74 3.06 26.56
CA ASP A 102 -17.20 4.45 26.57
C ASP A 102 -16.04 5.45 26.80
N VAL A 103 -14.79 4.96 26.87
CA VAL A 103 -13.64 5.80 27.22
C VAL A 103 -12.97 6.29 25.93
N PRO A 104 -12.93 7.63 25.73
CA PRO A 104 -12.18 8.20 24.63
C PRO A 104 -10.67 8.00 24.82
N GLY A 105 -9.94 8.03 23.72
CA GLY A 105 -8.48 7.87 23.69
C GLY A 105 -7.77 9.05 23.03
N SER A 106 -6.61 8.77 22.51
CA SER A 106 -5.86 9.69 21.65
C SER A 106 -4.96 8.90 20.71
N GLY A 107 -4.67 9.45 19.53
CA GLY A 107 -3.78 8.80 18.58
C GLY A 107 -3.01 9.81 17.74
N VAL A 108 -1.95 9.34 17.11
CA VAL A 108 -1.09 10.15 16.24
C VAL A 108 -1.67 10.22 14.84
N VAL A 109 -1.76 11.43 14.29
CA VAL A 109 -2.05 11.64 12.86
C VAL A 109 -0.73 11.74 12.11
N TYR A 110 -0.58 10.95 11.05
CA TYR A 110 0.58 11.01 10.16
C TYR A 110 0.15 11.47 8.78
N GLN A 111 0.90 12.42 8.22
CA GLN A 111 0.85 12.70 6.79
C GLN A 111 1.87 11.82 6.08
N LEU A 112 1.48 11.22 4.98
CA LEU A 112 2.37 10.45 4.12
C LEU A 112 3.03 11.41 3.12
N GLU A 113 4.30 11.76 3.39
CA GLU A 113 5.04 12.72 2.58
C GLU A 113 5.83 12.04 1.47
N LEU A 114 5.62 12.50 0.24
CA LEU A 114 6.47 12.20 -0.90
C LEU A 114 7.63 13.21 -0.91
N SER A 115 8.85 12.72 -0.73
CA SER A 115 10.04 13.57 -0.66
C SER A 115 11.11 13.11 -1.63
N GLY A 116 11.88 14.06 -2.19
CA GLY A 116 12.95 13.80 -3.14
C GLY A 116 12.51 13.93 -4.60
N ASP A 117 13.34 13.43 -5.50
CA ASP A 117 13.10 13.43 -6.94
C ASP A 117 12.55 12.07 -7.36
N PRO A 118 11.32 11.98 -7.90
CA PRO A 118 10.71 10.72 -8.30
C PRO A 118 11.54 9.96 -9.35
N LEU A 119 12.23 10.67 -10.25
CA LEU A 119 13.10 10.02 -11.25
C LEU A 119 14.31 9.37 -10.59
N GLN A 120 14.88 9.97 -9.54
CA GLN A 120 15.98 9.36 -8.78
C GLN A 120 15.52 8.16 -7.97
N ILE A 121 14.34 8.23 -7.37
CA ILE A 121 13.74 7.10 -6.64
C ILE A 121 13.52 5.94 -7.60
N LEU A 122 12.92 6.22 -8.75
CA LEU A 122 12.65 5.20 -9.76
C LEU A 122 13.94 4.59 -10.33
N ALA A 123 15.00 5.41 -10.54
CA ALA A 123 16.32 4.91 -10.92
C ALA A 123 16.92 3.98 -9.86
N GLY A 124 16.82 4.35 -8.57
CA GLY A 124 17.29 3.53 -7.47
C GLY A 124 16.56 2.19 -7.36
N LEU A 125 15.23 2.19 -7.51
CA LEU A 125 14.44 0.96 -7.58
C LEU A 125 14.84 0.13 -8.82
N GLY A 126 15.08 0.78 -9.98
CA GLY A 126 15.56 0.13 -11.19
C GLY A 126 16.87 -0.64 -10.96
N GLU A 127 17.81 -0.07 -10.21
CA GLU A 127 19.06 -0.77 -9.82
C GLU A 127 18.78 -2.02 -8.96
N VAL A 128 17.77 -1.96 -8.06
CA VAL A 128 17.37 -3.13 -7.22
C VAL A 128 16.85 -4.26 -8.10
N TYR A 129 16.03 -3.93 -9.11
CA TYR A 129 15.38 -4.93 -9.98
C TYR A 129 16.16 -5.24 -11.26
N GLY A 130 17.35 -4.63 -11.45
CA GLY A 130 18.19 -4.88 -12.60
C GLY A 130 17.67 -4.29 -13.92
N LEU A 131 16.82 -3.26 -13.83
CA LEU A 131 16.33 -2.53 -15.00
C LEU A 131 17.39 -1.52 -15.48
N GLU A 132 17.69 -1.58 -16.76
CA GLU A 132 18.55 -0.60 -17.42
C GLU A 132 17.70 0.44 -18.14
N GLY A 133 18.13 1.70 -18.11
CA GLY A 133 17.42 2.78 -18.80
C GLY A 133 17.50 4.11 -18.08
N THR A 134 16.71 5.03 -18.55
CA THR A 134 16.55 6.36 -17.91
C THR A 134 15.09 6.53 -17.56
N PRO A 135 14.76 6.76 -16.27
CA PRO A 135 13.39 7.05 -15.88
C PRO A 135 12.87 8.31 -16.57
N GLU A 136 11.61 8.30 -16.97
CA GLU A 136 10.94 9.42 -17.61
C GLU A 136 9.51 9.61 -17.08
N ALA A 137 8.90 10.76 -17.38
CA ALA A 137 7.50 10.96 -17.06
C ALA A 137 6.64 10.09 -17.98
N SER A 138 5.69 9.38 -17.39
CA SER A 138 4.75 8.55 -18.14
C SER A 138 3.79 9.41 -18.97
N GLN A 139 3.49 9.00 -20.20
CA GLN A 139 2.56 9.68 -21.09
C GLN A 139 1.08 9.43 -20.74
N TYR A 140 0.81 8.46 -19.87
CA TYR A 140 -0.54 8.07 -19.46
C TYR A 140 -1.05 8.80 -18.23
N PHE A 141 -0.20 9.63 -17.60
CA PHE A 141 -0.53 10.40 -16.41
C PHE A 141 -0.48 11.89 -16.70
N ASP A 142 -1.11 12.69 -15.87
CA ASP A 142 -1.22 14.13 -16.03
C ASP A 142 -0.58 14.90 -14.86
N GLU A 143 -0.77 16.22 -14.82
CA GLU A 143 -0.20 17.07 -13.76
C GLU A 143 -0.88 16.85 -12.39
N VAL A 144 -2.09 16.31 -12.36
CA VAL A 144 -2.85 16.04 -11.12
C VAL A 144 -2.40 14.72 -10.50
N TRP A 145 -2.11 13.74 -11.35
CA TRP A 145 -1.63 12.41 -10.98
C TRP A 145 -0.31 12.11 -11.70
N PRO A 146 0.79 12.73 -11.28
CA PRO A 146 2.06 12.55 -11.98
C PRO A 146 2.53 11.09 -11.88
N GLY A 147 2.86 10.50 -13.02
CA GLY A 147 3.39 9.15 -13.11
C GLY A 147 4.75 9.14 -13.81
N TYR A 148 5.59 8.21 -13.41
CA TYR A 148 6.93 8.01 -13.94
C TYR A 148 7.15 6.56 -14.28
N VAL A 149 7.97 6.29 -15.29
CA VAL A 149 8.24 4.94 -15.78
C VAL A 149 9.73 4.73 -16.05
N LEU A 150 10.16 3.51 -15.81
CA LEU A 150 11.45 2.98 -16.25
C LEU A 150 11.19 1.64 -16.95
N GLY A 151 11.52 1.55 -18.24
CA GLY A 151 11.20 0.44 -19.11
C GLY A 151 10.08 0.76 -20.12
N PRO A 152 9.59 -0.23 -20.88
CA PRO A 152 8.61 -0.01 -21.92
C PRO A 152 7.20 0.18 -21.35
N GLU A 153 6.52 1.29 -21.69
CA GLU A 153 5.15 1.56 -21.24
C GLU A 153 4.09 0.65 -21.90
N ASP A 154 4.45 -0.02 -22.98
CA ASP A 154 3.55 -0.94 -23.70
C ASP A 154 3.58 -2.37 -23.16
N TRP A 155 4.24 -2.58 -22.02
CA TRP A 155 4.39 -3.90 -21.36
C TRP A 155 5.09 -4.94 -22.23
N SER A 156 5.91 -4.52 -23.20
CA SER A 156 6.69 -5.44 -24.06
C SER A 156 7.94 -6.01 -23.36
N GLY A 157 8.16 -5.68 -22.10
CA GLY A 157 9.29 -6.14 -21.28
C GLY A 157 9.15 -5.66 -19.83
N PRO A 158 10.15 -5.94 -18.99
CA PRO A 158 10.16 -5.53 -17.60
C PRO A 158 10.02 -4.02 -17.45
N THR A 159 9.10 -3.59 -16.58
CA THR A 159 8.73 -2.20 -16.40
C THR A 159 8.56 -1.88 -14.91
N LEU A 160 8.97 -0.69 -14.53
CA LEU A 160 8.75 -0.14 -13.18
C LEU A 160 8.02 1.20 -13.32
N ASN A 161 6.88 1.31 -12.65
CA ASN A 161 6.03 2.49 -12.63
C ASN A 161 6.01 3.09 -11.22
N LEU A 162 5.95 4.41 -11.12
CA LEU A 162 5.79 5.15 -9.87
C LEU A 162 4.74 6.23 -10.06
N THR A 163 3.69 6.20 -9.26
CA THR A 163 2.71 7.30 -9.17
C THR A 163 3.15 8.27 -8.07
N TRP A 164 3.36 9.55 -8.40
CA TRP A 164 3.87 10.55 -7.46
C TRP A 164 2.74 11.33 -6.80
N SER A 165 1.81 10.60 -6.19
CA SER A 165 0.68 11.13 -5.43
C SER A 165 0.27 10.14 -4.34
N GLY A 166 -0.46 10.58 -3.35
CA GLY A 166 -0.95 9.76 -2.26
C GLY A 166 0.16 9.07 -1.50
N THR A 167 0.18 7.74 -1.51
CA THR A 167 1.21 6.92 -0.87
C THR A 167 2.48 6.76 -1.71
N GLY A 168 2.49 7.30 -2.94
CA GLY A 168 3.56 7.06 -3.90
C GLY A 168 3.70 5.59 -4.29
N PRO A 169 2.60 4.93 -4.71
CA PRO A 169 2.67 3.52 -5.06
C PRO A 169 3.57 3.31 -6.27
N TRP A 170 4.42 2.30 -6.18
CA TRP A 170 5.24 1.87 -7.31
C TRP A 170 5.04 0.37 -7.55
N TYR A 171 5.25 -0.04 -8.80
CA TYR A 171 5.00 -1.38 -9.24
C TYR A 171 6.03 -1.80 -10.29
N TYR A 172 6.77 -2.86 -9.99
CA TYR A 172 7.61 -3.59 -10.93
C TYR A 172 6.82 -4.76 -11.50
N SER A 173 6.92 -4.98 -12.80
CA SER A 173 6.36 -6.17 -13.47
C SER A 173 7.28 -6.62 -14.58
N ASP A 174 7.48 -7.93 -14.67
CA ASP A 174 8.13 -8.60 -15.79
C ASP A 174 7.09 -9.48 -16.50
N PRO A 175 6.55 -9.05 -17.66
CA PRO A 175 5.56 -9.83 -18.39
C PRO A 175 6.13 -11.15 -18.93
N ASP A 176 7.44 -11.24 -19.14
CA ASP A 176 8.11 -12.45 -19.62
C ASP A 176 8.20 -13.54 -18.51
N ALA A 177 8.03 -13.16 -17.24
CA ALA A 177 7.95 -14.09 -16.12
C ALA A 177 6.65 -14.90 -16.13
N TYR A 178 5.60 -14.36 -16.76
CA TYR A 178 4.31 -15.02 -16.87
C TYR A 178 4.21 -15.78 -18.19
N GLN A 179 3.77 -17.03 -18.10
CA GLN A 179 3.47 -17.78 -19.31
C GLN A 179 2.18 -17.23 -19.92
N GLN A 180 2.31 -16.57 -21.07
CA GLN A 180 1.18 -15.92 -21.73
C GLN A 180 0.24 -16.95 -22.35
N PRO A 181 -1.09 -16.80 -22.21
CA PRO A 181 -2.05 -17.66 -22.90
C PRO A 181 -1.93 -17.51 -24.41
N THR A 182 -2.07 -18.59 -25.12
CA THR A 182 -2.17 -18.57 -26.58
C THR A 182 -3.63 -18.40 -26.97
N CYS A 183 -3.98 -17.22 -27.43
CA CYS A 183 -5.34 -16.90 -27.84
C CYS A 183 -5.50 -17.01 -29.38
N ARG A 184 -6.59 -17.60 -29.82
CA ARG A 184 -7.02 -17.60 -31.24
C ARG A 184 -8.34 -16.86 -31.36
N GLU A 185 -8.48 -16.06 -32.40
CA GLU A 185 -9.74 -15.43 -32.75
C GLU A 185 -10.73 -16.48 -33.25
N ILE A 186 -11.96 -16.45 -32.75
CA ILE A 186 -13.07 -17.28 -33.21
C ILE A 186 -13.91 -16.42 -34.14
N GLU A 187 -13.95 -16.82 -35.41
CA GLU A 187 -14.88 -16.17 -36.35
C GLU A 187 -16.32 -16.48 -35.94
N PRO A 188 -17.23 -15.49 -35.89
CA PRO A 188 -18.63 -15.74 -35.60
C PRO A 188 -19.24 -16.65 -36.68
N GLU A 189 -20.01 -17.64 -36.25
CA GLU A 189 -20.78 -18.45 -37.22
C GLU A 189 -21.77 -17.54 -37.96
N GLU A 190 -21.85 -17.66 -39.29
CA GLU A 190 -22.69 -16.81 -40.16
C GLU A 190 -24.20 -16.81 -39.78
N SER A 191 -24.63 -17.64 -38.86
CA SER A 191 -26.01 -17.84 -38.42
C SER A 191 -26.26 -17.46 -36.95
N SER A 192 -25.25 -17.03 -36.18
CA SER A 192 -25.41 -16.65 -34.78
C SER A 192 -25.31 -15.12 -34.59
N GLU A 193 -26.15 -14.57 -33.75
CA GLU A 193 -26.02 -13.20 -33.24
C GLU A 193 -24.85 -13.08 -32.25
N GLU A 194 -24.04 -14.14 -32.14
CA GLU A 194 -22.87 -14.19 -31.26
C GLU A 194 -21.75 -13.32 -31.87
N LEU A 195 -21.28 -12.36 -31.09
CA LEU A 195 -20.11 -11.59 -31.42
C LEU A 195 -18.89 -12.53 -31.43
N GLY A 196 -18.02 -12.39 -32.42
CA GLY A 196 -16.75 -13.11 -32.47
C GLY A 196 -15.97 -12.89 -31.14
N GLY A 197 -15.22 -13.88 -30.73
CA GLY A 197 -14.49 -13.88 -29.46
C GLY A 197 -13.07 -14.43 -29.60
N PHE A 198 -12.40 -14.55 -28.48
CA PHE A 198 -11.10 -15.22 -28.41
C PHE A 198 -11.25 -16.51 -27.60
N GLU A 199 -10.71 -17.61 -28.12
CA GLU A 199 -10.49 -18.83 -27.36
C GLU A 199 -9.02 -18.84 -26.93
N CYS A 200 -8.76 -18.84 -25.61
CA CYS A 200 -7.42 -18.81 -25.07
C CYS A 200 -7.09 -20.16 -24.41
N GLU A 201 -5.96 -20.71 -24.78
CA GLU A 201 -5.38 -21.89 -24.13
C GLU A 201 -4.31 -21.38 -23.14
N ASN A 202 -4.55 -21.61 -21.85
CA ASN A 202 -3.56 -21.27 -20.83
C ASN A 202 -2.43 -22.30 -20.86
N PRO A 203 -1.16 -21.86 -20.86
CA PRO A 203 -0.04 -22.78 -20.77
C PRO A 203 -0.06 -23.50 -19.42
N GLU A 204 0.47 -24.71 -19.38
CA GLU A 204 0.75 -25.37 -18.11
C GLU A 204 1.97 -24.71 -17.43
N PRO A 205 1.91 -24.44 -16.12
CA PRO A 205 3.04 -23.86 -15.40
C PRO A 205 4.26 -24.79 -15.49
N SER A 206 5.43 -24.25 -15.80
CA SER A 206 6.63 -25.05 -16.02
C SER A 206 7.85 -24.44 -15.35
N GLY A 207 8.63 -25.30 -14.71
CA GLY A 207 9.86 -24.94 -14.02
C GLY A 207 9.81 -25.15 -12.50
N PRO A 208 10.96 -25.15 -11.83
CA PRO A 208 11.00 -25.25 -10.38
C PRO A 208 10.48 -23.96 -9.75
N LEU A 209 9.76 -24.10 -8.63
CA LEU A 209 9.39 -22.98 -7.77
C LEU A 209 10.39 -22.86 -6.61
N PRO A 210 10.64 -21.66 -6.09
CA PRO A 210 11.33 -21.52 -4.82
C PRO A 210 10.49 -22.16 -3.72
N SER A 211 11.12 -22.74 -2.73
CA SER A 211 10.39 -23.08 -1.51
C SER A 211 9.91 -21.80 -0.82
N VAL A 212 8.87 -21.92 0.01
CA VAL A 212 8.35 -20.77 0.77
C VAL A 212 9.48 -20.08 1.58
N ALA A 213 10.39 -20.86 2.18
CA ALA A 213 11.49 -20.30 2.95
C ALA A 213 12.47 -19.50 2.06
N GLU A 214 12.84 -20.04 0.90
CA GLU A 214 13.70 -19.33 -0.06
C GLU A 214 13.00 -18.07 -0.61
N ALA A 215 11.72 -18.17 -0.96
CA ALA A 215 10.94 -17.03 -1.41
C ALA A 215 10.82 -15.94 -0.33
N THR A 216 10.65 -16.33 0.94
CA THR A 216 10.62 -15.39 2.08
C THR A 216 11.97 -14.66 2.25
N ASP A 217 13.08 -15.39 2.18
CA ASP A 217 14.42 -14.77 2.28
C ASP A 217 14.65 -13.77 1.11
N MET A 218 14.25 -14.15 -0.10
CA MET A 218 14.34 -13.27 -1.28
C MET A 218 13.43 -12.03 -1.14
N ALA A 219 12.20 -12.21 -0.65
CA ALA A 219 11.25 -11.12 -0.43
C ALA A 219 11.79 -10.11 0.59
N VAL A 220 12.31 -10.58 1.73
CA VAL A 220 12.94 -9.72 2.75
C VAL A 220 14.08 -8.90 2.16
N GLU A 221 14.95 -9.53 1.37
CA GLU A 221 16.07 -8.83 0.72
C GLU A 221 15.58 -7.74 -0.26
N LEU A 222 14.58 -8.06 -1.09
CA LEU A 222 13.99 -7.11 -2.05
C LEU A 222 13.31 -5.94 -1.33
N PHE A 223 12.46 -6.22 -0.35
CA PHE A 223 11.75 -5.20 0.41
C PHE A 223 12.72 -4.27 1.14
N GLN A 224 13.76 -4.81 1.80
CA GLN A 224 14.77 -4.00 2.49
C GLN A 224 15.57 -3.13 1.52
N LYS A 225 15.95 -3.64 0.35
CA LYS A 225 16.63 -2.85 -0.69
C LYS A 225 15.75 -1.76 -1.28
N SER A 226 14.44 -1.99 -1.31
CA SER A 226 13.44 -1.02 -1.81
C SER A 226 12.95 -0.04 -0.74
N GLY A 227 13.40 -0.17 0.52
CA GLY A 227 13.16 0.81 1.58
C GLY A 227 12.24 0.37 2.72
N LEU A 228 11.62 -0.82 2.67
CA LEU A 228 10.84 -1.35 3.79
C LEU A 228 11.75 -2.08 4.79
N THR A 229 11.68 -1.70 6.06
CA THR A 229 12.33 -2.47 7.13
C THR A 229 11.41 -3.62 7.54
N VAL A 230 11.81 -4.84 7.24
CA VAL A 230 11.01 -6.05 7.48
C VAL A 230 11.91 -7.24 7.82
N THR A 231 11.40 -8.18 8.61
CA THR A 231 12.01 -9.46 8.94
C THR A 231 11.18 -10.62 8.36
N ALA A 232 11.78 -11.82 8.29
CA ALA A 232 11.09 -12.99 7.75
C ALA A 232 9.80 -13.38 8.50
N SER A 233 9.70 -13.04 9.79
CA SER A 233 8.48 -13.30 10.58
C SER A 233 7.33 -12.34 10.31
N GLU A 234 7.59 -11.23 9.61
CA GLU A 234 6.62 -10.22 9.23
C GLU A 234 6.15 -10.36 7.77
N VAL A 235 6.68 -11.38 7.07
CA VAL A 235 6.27 -11.71 5.70
C VAL A 235 5.20 -12.79 5.72
N THR A 236 4.09 -12.52 5.06
CA THR A 236 2.94 -13.43 4.92
C THR A 236 2.93 -14.07 3.54
N VAL A 237 2.58 -15.35 3.47
CA VAL A 237 2.39 -16.06 2.21
C VAL A 237 0.95 -15.84 1.74
N LEU A 238 0.79 -15.19 0.59
CA LEU A 238 -0.51 -14.95 -0.04
C LEU A 238 -0.90 -16.09 -1.00
N ALA A 239 0.08 -16.62 -1.74
CA ALA A 239 -0.12 -17.69 -2.69
C ALA A 239 1.07 -18.65 -2.66
N ASN A 240 0.81 -19.93 -2.82
CA ASN A 240 1.83 -20.98 -2.98
C ASN A 240 1.21 -22.13 -3.74
N ASP A 241 1.22 -22.02 -5.05
CA ASP A 241 0.64 -22.98 -5.97
C ASP A 241 1.59 -23.25 -7.15
N GLU A 242 1.12 -23.95 -8.16
CA GLU A 242 1.90 -24.29 -9.35
C GLU A 242 2.29 -23.09 -10.22
N TRP A 243 1.64 -21.94 -10.05
CA TRP A 243 1.90 -20.72 -10.81
C TRP A 243 2.95 -19.84 -10.17
N GLY A 244 3.17 -19.97 -8.85
CA GLY A 244 4.17 -19.18 -8.16
C GLY A 244 4.03 -19.12 -6.64
N VAL A 245 4.86 -18.26 -6.08
CA VAL A 245 4.84 -17.94 -4.64
C VAL A 245 4.65 -16.44 -4.49
N GLY A 246 3.50 -16.07 -3.95
CA GLY A 246 3.14 -14.69 -3.60
C GLY A 246 3.35 -14.44 -2.12
N LEU A 247 3.99 -13.31 -1.80
CA LEU A 247 4.28 -12.90 -0.43
C LEU A 247 3.94 -11.44 -0.25
N SER A 248 3.55 -11.07 0.97
CA SER A 248 3.36 -9.68 1.35
C SER A 248 3.99 -9.35 2.68
N ALA A 249 4.17 -8.06 2.92
CA ALA A 249 4.55 -7.49 4.19
C ALA A 249 3.82 -6.17 4.40
N ILE A 250 3.40 -5.91 5.63
CA ILE A 250 2.71 -4.68 6.00
C ILE A 250 3.72 -3.69 6.58
N GLN A 251 3.69 -2.45 6.11
CA GLN A 251 4.46 -1.39 6.74
C GLN A 251 3.84 -1.05 8.09
N THR A 252 4.65 -1.14 9.15
CA THR A 252 4.21 -0.80 10.51
C THR A 252 4.67 0.59 10.91
N ILE A 253 3.90 1.25 11.79
CA ILE A 253 4.30 2.48 12.49
C ILE A 253 4.18 2.22 13.98
N GLU A 254 5.28 2.37 14.70
CA GLU A 254 5.35 2.11 16.15
C GLU A 254 4.89 0.67 16.52
N GLY A 255 5.04 -0.27 15.59
CA GLY A 255 4.67 -1.67 15.77
C GLY A 255 3.20 -1.97 15.51
N VAL A 256 2.45 -1.02 14.94
CA VAL A 256 1.05 -1.19 14.51
C VAL A 256 0.99 -1.27 12.99
N ASP A 257 0.24 -2.25 12.48
CA ASP A 257 0.04 -2.46 11.06
C ASP A 257 -0.73 -1.30 10.44
N THR A 258 -0.31 -0.89 9.24
CA THR A 258 -0.99 0.15 8.45
C THR A 258 -1.64 -0.44 7.20
N ALA A 259 -2.35 0.38 6.43
CA ALA A 259 -2.88 -0.01 5.11
C ALA A 259 -1.81 -0.06 4.00
N LEU A 260 -0.52 0.12 4.33
CA LEU A 260 0.56 0.14 3.34
C LEU A 260 1.14 -1.27 3.16
N GLU A 261 0.59 -1.99 2.22
CA GLU A 261 1.04 -3.34 1.87
C GLU A 261 2.11 -3.30 0.79
N TRP A 262 3.13 -4.12 0.98
CA TRP A 262 4.16 -4.44 0.01
C TRP A 262 3.97 -5.88 -0.44
N SER A 263 4.08 -6.15 -1.74
CA SER A 263 3.90 -7.50 -2.25
C SER A 263 5.01 -7.89 -3.22
N VAL A 264 5.24 -9.19 -3.35
CA VAL A 264 6.16 -9.78 -4.32
C VAL A 264 5.59 -11.10 -4.83
N PHE A 265 5.79 -11.37 -6.11
CA PHE A 265 5.42 -12.64 -6.71
C PHE A 265 6.59 -13.24 -7.50
N PHE A 266 6.90 -14.49 -7.18
CA PHE A 266 7.90 -15.30 -7.88
C PHE A 266 7.21 -16.35 -8.72
N ALA A 267 7.41 -16.27 -10.03
CA ALA A 267 6.95 -17.27 -10.99
C ALA A 267 7.90 -18.48 -11.07
N PRO A 268 7.51 -19.58 -11.74
CA PRO A 268 8.38 -20.73 -11.99
C PRO A 268 9.71 -20.35 -12.63
N GLY A 269 10.81 -21.04 -12.24
CA GLY A 269 12.17 -20.74 -12.68
C GLY A 269 12.93 -19.78 -11.75
N PRO A 270 12.57 -19.66 -10.48
CA PRO A 270 12.54 -18.56 -9.50
C PRO A 270 12.70 -17.17 -10.14
N THR A 271 11.79 -16.84 -11.03
CA THR A 271 11.79 -15.58 -11.76
C THR A 271 10.95 -14.55 -11.00
N LEU A 272 11.52 -13.37 -10.73
CA LEU A 272 10.76 -12.28 -10.14
C LEU A 272 9.75 -11.76 -11.16
N ALA A 273 8.47 -11.93 -10.88
CA ALA A 273 7.40 -11.54 -11.80
C ALA A 273 6.83 -10.15 -11.46
N SER A 274 6.64 -9.86 -10.19
CA SER A 274 6.17 -8.53 -9.79
C SER A 274 6.59 -8.18 -8.35
N VAL A 275 6.70 -6.89 -8.09
CA VAL A 275 6.87 -6.30 -6.75
C VAL A 275 6.11 -5.00 -6.68
N SER A 276 5.47 -4.73 -5.56
CA SER A 276 4.84 -3.43 -5.28
C SER A 276 5.26 -2.89 -3.92
N GLY A 277 5.16 -1.57 -3.78
CA GLY A 277 5.42 -0.90 -2.52
C GLY A 277 5.10 0.59 -2.58
N HIS A 278 5.54 1.33 -1.58
CA HIS A 278 5.20 2.74 -1.38
C HIS A 278 6.44 3.60 -1.20
N ALA A 279 6.42 4.81 -1.77
CA ALA A 279 7.54 5.77 -1.68
C ALA A 279 7.33 6.82 -0.56
N ALA A 280 6.10 6.97 -0.05
CA ALA A 280 5.79 7.96 0.97
C ALA A 280 6.36 7.58 2.33
N THR A 281 6.72 8.61 3.11
CA THR A 281 7.25 8.47 4.47
C THR A 281 6.27 9.07 5.47
N PRO A 282 5.87 8.36 6.53
CA PRO A 282 4.98 8.90 7.56
C PRO A 282 5.65 10.02 8.34
N GLN A 283 4.99 11.20 8.39
CA GLN A 283 5.41 12.36 9.17
C GLN A 283 4.34 12.68 10.20
N SER A 284 4.68 12.60 11.50
CA SER A 284 3.76 12.93 12.59
C SER A 284 3.32 14.39 12.51
N ARG A 285 2.00 14.60 12.59
CA ARG A 285 1.37 15.92 12.67
C ARG A 285 0.84 16.24 14.06
N GLY A 286 1.02 15.33 15.00
CA GLY A 286 0.68 15.51 16.41
C GLY A 286 -0.23 14.40 16.93
N VAL A 287 -0.49 14.50 18.23
CA VAL A 287 -1.44 13.62 18.93
C VAL A 287 -2.77 14.35 19.00
N PHE A 288 -3.83 13.66 18.67
CA PHE A 288 -5.20 14.19 18.68
C PHE A 288 -6.08 13.29 19.54
N ASP A 289 -7.04 13.89 20.21
CA ASP A 289 -8.03 13.17 20.97
C ASP A 289 -8.96 12.39 20.02
N THR A 290 -9.48 11.26 20.49
CA THR A 290 -10.40 10.40 19.74
C THR A 290 -11.72 10.28 20.48
N VAL A 291 -12.82 10.11 19.75
CA VAL A 291 -14.10 9.72 20.35
C VAL A 291 -13.99 8.31 20.94
N SER A 292 -14.87 7.95 21.87
CA SER A 292 -14.91 6.59 22.38
C SER A 292 -15.36 5.60 21.29
N PRO A 293 -14.99 4.29 21.41
CA PRO A 293 -15.52 3.27 20.54
C PRO A 293 -17.05 3.26 20.43
N ARG A 294 -17.75 3.52 21.53
CA ARG A 294 -19.22 3.58 21.53
C ARG A 294 -19.75 4.77 20.75
N ASP A 295 -19.13 5.96 20.90
CA ASP A 295 -19.56 7.16 20.18
C ASP A 295 -19.25 7.05 18.68
N ALA A 296 -18.24 6.24 18.31
CA ALA A 296 -17.88 6.01 16.92
C ALA A 296 -18.92 5.17 16.13
N LEU A 297 -19.89 4.52 16.80
CA LEU A 297 -20.98 3.81 16.11
C LEU A 297 -21.85 4.76 15.28
N GLU A 298 -22.13 5.98 15.79
CA GLU A 298 -22.87 6.99 15.02
C GLU A 298 -22.15 7.41 13.74
N ARG A 299 -20.80 7.33 13.75
CA ARG A 299 -19.98 7.59 12.58
C ARG A 299 -20.04 6.47 11.53
N LEU A 300 -20.14 5.22 11.97
CA LEU A 300 -20.37 4.08 11.08
C LEU A 300 -21.68 4.25 10.32
N GLU A 301 -22.76 4.57 11.02
CA GLU A 301 -24.09 4.76 10.42
C GLU A 301 -24.08 5.88 9.36
N SER A 302 -23.29 6.93 9.58
CA SER A 302 -23.19 8.03 8.63
C SER A 302 -22.47 7.66 7.34
N GLY A 303 -21.61 6.63 7.36
CA GLY A 303 -20.77 6.22 6.22
C GLY A 303 -19.66 7.21 5.82
N LEU A 304 -19.62 8.40 6.46
CA LEU A 304 -18.70 9.49 6.06
C LEU A 304 -17.31 9.40 6.73
N TRP A 305 -17.18 8.60 7.76
CA TRP A 305 -15.95 8.47 8.57
C TRP A 305 -15.17 7.20 8.26
N TRP A 306 -15.21 6.78 7.02
CA TRP A 306 -14.49 5.58 6.61
C TRP A 306 -13.02 5.87 6.30
N GLY A 307 -12.14 4.89 6.57
CA GLY A 307 -10.75 4.88 6.15
C GLY A 307 -10.28 3.44 5.92
N SER A 308 -9.30 3.25 5.04
CA SER A 308 -8.79 1.92 4.72
C SER A 308 -7.96 1.35 5.87
N PRO A 309 -8.36 0.22 6.45
CA PRO A 309 -7.58 -0.49 7.46
C PRO A 309 -6.43 -1.29 6.83
N ALA A 310 -5.65 -1.98 7.66
CA ALA A 310 -4.66 -2.95 7.20
C ALA A 310 -5.30 -4.07 6.36
N PRO A 311 -4.59 -4.64 5.37
CA PRO A 311 -5.14 -5.61 4.40
C PRO A 311 -5.80 -6.85 5.01
N LEU A 312 -5.36 -7.28 6.20
CA LEU A 312 -5.98 -8.40 6.92
C LEU A 312 -7.50 -8.25 7.08
N TYR A 313 -7.99 -7.01 7.17
CA TYR A 313 -9.41 -6.71 7.33
C TYR A 313 -10.16 -6.55 6.00
N HIS A 314 -9.43 -6.56 4.87
CA HIS A 314 -10.02 -6.51 3.53
C HIS A 314 -10.21 -7.87 2.88
N SER A 315 -9.44 -8.88 3.30
CA SER A 315 -9.39 -10.20 2.64
C SER A 315 -10.72 -10.99 2.69
N GLY A 316 -11.69 -10.51 3.45
CA GLY A 316 -13.02 -11.13 3.50
C GLY A 316 -13.95 -10.73 2.36
N PHE A 317 -13.68 -9.64 1.64
CA PHE A 317 -14.55 -9.24 0.53
C PHE A 317 -14.49 -10.22 -0.65
N ASP A 318 -13.31 -10.79 -0.94
CA ASP A 318 -13.17 -11.78 -2.01
C ASP A 318 -13.82 -13.12 -1.65
N SER A 319 -13.76 -13.53 -0.36
CA SER A 319 -14.37 -14.78 0.10
C SER A 319 -15.90 -14.73 0.15
N VAL A 320 -16.48 -13.55 0.34
CA VAL A 320 -17.96 -13.39 0.31
C VAL A 320 -18.52 -13.68 -1.08
N PHE A 321 -17.74 -13.44 -2.14
CA PHE A 321 -18.16 -13.79 -3.50
C PHE A 321 -17.88 -15.25 -3.88
N GLU A 322 -16.87 -15.90 -3.30
CA GLU A 322 -16.61 -17.32 -3.51
C GLU A 322 -17.58 -18.22 -2.71
N ASP A 323 -17.91 -17.81 -1.47
CA ASP A 323 -18.88 -18.52 -0.61
C ASP A 323 -20.36 -18.14 -0.88
N SER A 324 -20.65 -17.25 -1.82
CA SER A 324 -22.04 -16.88 -2.19
C SER A 324 -22.88 -18.07 -2.70
N HIS A 325 -22.26 -19.24 -2.87
CA HIS A 325 -22.96 -20.51 -3.11
C HIS A 325 -23.49 -21.18 -1.82
N SER A 326 -23.17 -20.66 -0.62
CA SER A 326 -23.64 -21.19 0.66
C SER A 326 -24.78 -20.41 1.30
N PHE A 327 -25.31 -19.37 0.66
CA PHE A 327 -26.60 -18.80 1.07
C PHE A 327 -27.70 -19.80 0.71
N ASP A 328 -27.97 -20.72 1.62
CA ASP A 328 -29.08 -21.69 1.53
C ASP A 328 -30.48 -21.01 1.46
N GLU A 329 -30.53 -19.71 1.75
CA GLU A 329 -31.68 -18.83 1.45
C GLU A 329 -31.14 -17.47 0.99
N PRO A 330 -31.49 -17.00 -0.23
CA PRO A 330 -31.19 -15.62 -0.61
C PRO A 330 -31.91 -14.68 0.37
N LEU A 331 -31.14 -13.82 1.04
CA LEU A 331 -31.69 -12.71 1.80
C LEU A 331 -32.44 -11.81 0.80
N PHE A 332 -33.75 -11.98 0.71
CA PHE A 332 -34.61 -11.07 -0.02
C PHE A 332 -34.77 -9.78 0.79
N LEU A 333 -33.83 -8.86 0.62
CA LEU A 333 -33.89 -7.53 1.22
C LEU A 333 -34.80 -6.66 0.37
N GLU A 334 -35.77 -6.02 1.00
CA GLU A 334 -36.61 -5.01 0.36
C GLU A 334 -36.01 -3.61 0.61
N PRO A 335 -36.22 -2.64 -0.29
CA PRO A 335 -35.82 -1.25 -0.04
C PRO A 335 -36.45 -0.73 1.26
N GLY A 336 -35.63 -0.30 2.20
CA GLY A 336 -36.04 0.15 3.53
C GLY A 336 -35.94 -0.91 4.66
N ASP A 337 -35.41 -2.09 4.34
CA ASP A 337 -35.02 -3.06 5.37
C ASP A 337 -33.82 -2.52 6.18
N VAL A 338 -33.84 -2.72 7.48
CA VAL A 338 -32.77 -2.32 8.41
C VAL A 338 -32.05 -3.58 8.89
N ILE A 339 -30.75 -3.64 8.68
CA ILE A 339 -29.90 -4.71 9.21
C ILE A 339 -29.27 -4.22 10.51
N THR A 340 -29.62 -4.86 11.63
CA THR A 340 -29.00 -4.57 12.92
C THR A 340 -27.68 -5.35 13.05
N VAL A 341 -26.57 -4.64 13.23
CA VAL A 341 -25.22 -5.19 13.40
C VAL A 341 -24.75 -4.94 14.83
N MET A 342 -24.52 -6.01 15.60
CA MET A 342 -23.94 -5.88 16.94
C MET A 342 -22.44 -5.76 16.86
N VAL A 343 -21.88 -4.65 17.37
CA VAL A 343 -20.43 -4.43 17.46
C VAL A 343 -19.93 -4.89 18.82
N GLU A 344 -19.20 -5.99 18.84
CA GLU A 344 -18.76 -6.67 20.06
C GLU A 344 -17.56 -5.99 20.72
N SER A 345 -16.59 -5.56 19.92
CA SER A 345 -15.35 -4.91 20.37
C SER A 345 -14.80 -3.95 19.32
N ALA A 346 -13.80 -3.16 19.72
CA ALA A 346 -13.08 -2.25 18.84
C ALA A 346 -11.59 -2.34 19.12
N ASP A 347 -10.81 -2.50 18.05
CA ASP A 347 -9.35 -2.45 18.09
C ASP A 347 -8.88 -1.10 17.52
N GLU A 348 -7.94 -0.43 18.19
CA GLU A 348 -7.33 0.79 17.69
C GLU A 348 -6.43 0.48 16.49
N ALA A 349 -6.57 1.24 15.39
CA ALA A 349 -5.76 1.08 14.19
C ALA A 349 -5.57 2.41 13.44
N PRO A 350 -4.42 2.62 12.78
CA PRO A 350 -4.25 3.69 11.83
C PRO A 350 -5.02 3.38 10.54
N LEU A 351 -5.90 4.28 10.13
CA LEU A 351 -6.67 4.17 8.90
C LEU A 351 -6.11 5.11 7.83
N LEU A 352 -5.98 4.61 6.61
CA LEU A 352 -5.52 5.38 5.46
C LEU A 352 -6.69 6.13 4.83
N ILE A 353 -6.49 7.45 4.65
CA ILE A 353 -7.45 8.34 3.96
C ILE A 353 -6.71 9.27 3.00
N TRP A 354 -7.45 9.90 2.09
CA TRP A 354 -6.92 10.90 1.17
C TRP A 354 -7.67 12.23 1.36
N ASP A 355 -6.91 13.33 1.35
CA ASP A 355 -7.50 14.66 1.36
C ASP A 355 -7.92 15.12 -0.06
N ALA A 356 -8.59 16.26 -0.14
CA ALA A 356 -9.06 16.87 -1.40
C ALA A 356 -7.91 17.22 -2.38
N GLN A 357 -6.67 17.25 -1.91
CA GLN A 357 -5.47 17.51 -2.70
C GLN A 357 -4.77 16.21 -3.14
N GLY A 358 -5.30 15.05 -2.77
CA GLY A 358 -4.72 13.75 -3.05
C GLY A 358 -3.55 13.37 -2.13
N THR A 359 -3.36 14.09 -1.02
CA THR A 359 -2.39 13.72 0.00
C THR A 359 -2.94 12.55 0.82
N ALA A 360 -2.12 11.55 1.05
CA ALA A 360 -2.49 10.41 1.89
C ALA A 360 -2.14 10.67 3.37
N TRP A 361 -3.00 10.18 4.25
CA TRP A 361 -2.89 10.34 5.69
C TRP A 361 -3.17 9.02 6.39
N LEU A 362 -2.49 8.78 7.50
CA LEU A 362 -2.87 7.74 8.46
C LEU A 362 -3.44 8.42 9.70
N VAL A 363 -4.68 8.14 9.99
CA VAL A 363 -5.43 8.75 11.09
C VAL A 363 -5.87 7.70 12.11
N PRO A 364 -5.97 8.03 13.39
CA PRO A 364 -6.53 7.13 14.38
C PRO A 364 -7.94 6.71 14.02
N GLY A 365 -8.19 5.42 14.14
CA GLY A 365 -9.50 4.82 13.90
C GLY A 365 -9.71 3.58 14.74
N TYR A 366 -10.85 2.96 14.55
CA TYR A 366 -11.22 1.69 15.15
C TYR A 366 -11.57 0.67 14.07
N ILE A 367 -11.18 -0.57 14.32
CA ILE A 367 -11.69 -1.74 13.65
C ILE A 367 -12.80 -2.29 14.55
N MET A 368 -14.03 -2.03 14.16
CA MET A 368 -15.24 -2.43 14.88
C MET A 368 -15.61 -3.87 14.54
N ARG A 369 -15.44 -4.78 15.49
CA ARG A 369 -15.70 -6.20 15.30
C ARG A 369 -17.14 -6.56 15.52
N HIS A 370 -17.74 -7.26 14.56
CA HIS A 370 -19.10 -7.77 14.62
C HIS A 370 -19.17 -9.28 14.31
N GLY A 371 -18.09 -10.01 14.63
CA GLY A 371 -17.97 -11.45 14.48
C GLY A 371 -16.55 -11.92 14.78
N ASP A 372 -16.37 -13.24 14.84
CA ASP A 372 -15.11 -13.87 15.22
C ASP A 372 -14.04 -13.79 14.12
N GLU A 373 -14.46 -13.66 12.85
CA GLU A 373 -13.55 -13.64 11.72
C GLU A 373 -12.98 -12.23 11.46
N PRO A 374 -11.72 -12.11 11.02
CA PRO A 374 -11.07 -10.80 10.83
C PRO A 374 -11.83 -9.86 9.89
N TRP A 375 -12.49 -10.41 8.87
CA TRP A 375 -13.26 -9.65 7.88
C TRP A 375 -14.66 -9.24 8.39
N ASN A 376 -15.16 -9.82 9.47
CA ASN A 376 -16.37 -9.37 10.12
C ASN A 376 -16.08 -8.13 10.96
N ALA A 377 -15.64 -7.07 10.27
CA ALA A 377 -15.25 -5.82 10.90
C ALA A 377 -15.55 -4.63 9.99
N SER A 378 -15.81 -3.48 10.60
CA SER A 378 -15.96 -2.21 9.91
C SER A 378 -14.94 -1.22 10.42
N ALA A 379 -14.33 -0.45 9.51
CA ALA A 379 -13.36 0.57 9.88
C ALA A 379 -14.03 1.93 10.02
N VAL A 380 -13.68 2.66 11.09
CA VAL A 380 -14.22 4.00 11.35
C VAL A 380 -13.16 4.92 11.92
N ILE A 381 -13.07 6.13 11.39
CA ILE A 381 -12.16 7.17 11.87
C ILE A 381 -12.62 7.65 13.26
N SER A 382 -11.69 7.68 14.21
CA SER A 382 -12.00 8.02 15.61
C SER A 382 -11.58 9.43 16.04
N VAL A 383 -10.76 10.14 15.24
CA VAL A 383 -10.27 11.50 15.58
C VAL A 383 -11.45 12.43 15.89
N GLU A 384 -11.31 13.30 16.91
CA GLU A 384 -12.34 14.28 17.26
C GLU A 384 -12.74 15.20 16.10
N GLU A 385 -13.98 15.68 16.13
CA GLU A 385 -14.49 16.63 15.16
C GLU A 385 -13.64 17.90 15.09
N GLY A 386 -13.50 18.44 13.87
CA GLY A 386 -12.70 19.64 13.61
C GLY A 386 -11.24 19.37 13.24
N VAL A 387 -10.73 18.14 13.43
CA VAL A 387 -9.43 17.72 12.87
C VAL A 387 -9.58 17.40 11.39
N ILE A 388 -10.68 16.72 11.04
CA ILE A 388 -11.05 16.39 9.66
C ILE A 388 -12.30 17.17 9.29
N ALA A 389 -12.24 17.90 8.17
CA ALA A 389 -13.42 18.45 7.53
C ALA A 389 -13.99 17.42 6.54
N LEU A 390 -15.20 16.97 6.81
CA LEU A 390 -15.94 16.11 5.89
C LEU A 390 -16.42 16.92 4.68
N PRO A 391 -16.63 16.29 3.52
CA PRO A 391 -17.28 16.94 2.38
C PRO A 391 -18.72 17.32 2.74
N ASP A 392 -19.25 18.34 2.07
CA ASP A 392 -20.66 18.64 2.20
C ASP A 392 -21.49 17.43 1.72
N PRO A 393 -22.54 17.06 2.45
CA PRO A 393 -23.38 15.93 2.03
C PRO A 393 -23.96 16.22 0.64
N MET A 394 -23.65 15.36 -0.32
CA MET A 394 -24.23 15.46 -1.65
C MET A 394 -25.74 15.23 -1.56
N MET A 395 -26.51 16.25 -1.92
CA MET A 395 -27.94 16.09 -2.11
C MET A 395 -28.14 15.32 -3.43
N VAL A 396 -28.25 14.00 -3.33
CA VAL A 396 -28.69 13.20 -4.49
C VAL A 396 -30.16 13.57 -4.73
N ASP A 397 -30.42 14.36 -5.78
CA ASP A 397 -31.76 14.56 -6.29
C ASP A 397 -32.23 13.20 -6.85
N ILE A 398 -32.89 12.42 -6.00
CA ILE A 398 -33.56 11.19 -6.43
C ILE A 398 -34.65 11.63 -7.39
N MET A 399 -34.38 11.55 -8.70
CA MET A 399 -35.43 11.75 -9.69
C MET A 399 -36.52 10.73 -9.44
N PRO A 400 -37.76 11.15 -9.18
CA PRO A 400 -38.85 10.19 -8.96
C PRO A 400 -38.96 9.30 -10.20
N ILE A 401 -38.89 7.99 -9.98
CA ILE A 401 -39.13 6.99 -11.02
C ILE A 401 -40.47 7.36 -11.70
N PRO A 402 -40.50 7.59 -13.00
CA PRO A 402 -41.76 7.91 -13.67
C PRO A 402 -42.72 6.74 -13.48
N GLU A 403 -43.87 7.01 -12.83
CA GLU A 403 -44.98 6.08 -12.75
C GLU A 403 -45.46 5.75 -14.15
N GLY A 404 -45.03 4.63 -14.75
CA GLY A 404 -45.56 4.28 -16.04
C GLY A 404 -44.96 3.12 -16.82
N GLU A 405 -43.95 2.38 -16.33
CA GLU A 405 -43.47 1.18 -17.05
C GLU A 405 -43.53 -0.09 -16.19
N GLN A 406 -44.74 -0.38 -15.67
CA GLN A 406 -45.10 -1.72 -15.25
C GLN A 406 -45.98 -2.33 -16.34
N SER A 407 -45.36 -3.04 -17.31
CA SER A 407 -46.07 -3.90 -18.22
C SER A 407 -45.32 -5.19 -18.48
#